data_53b4d6de549fc796667b502fb6a3093a
#
_entry.id   53b4d6de549fc796667b502fb6a3093a
#
_cell.length_a   1.000
_cell.length_b   1.000
_cell.length_c   1.000
_cell.angle_alpha   90.00
_cell.angle_beta   90.00
_cell.angle_gamma   90.00
#
_symmetry.space_group_name_H-M   'P 1'
#
loop_
_entity.id
_entity.type
_entity.pdbx_description
1 polymer ?
#
loop_
_entity_poly.entity_id
_entity_poly.type
_entity_poly.pdbx_seq_one_letter_code
_entity_poly.pdbx_strand_id
1 'polypeptide(L)'
;MGLTAPTAETPDAAVTQRGFMTTTVDSLMNWARTGSMWPMTFGLACCAVEMMHAGAARYDLDRFGVVFRPSPRQSDVMIVAGTLVNKMAPALRKVYDQMAEPRWVLSMGSCANGGGYYQDRKSVV
;
A
#
# COMPACT_ATOMS: atom_id res chain seq x y z
N MET A 1 1.48 -18.25 13.16
CA MET A 1 2.64 -18.96 12.94
C MET A 1 3.81 -18.58 13.82
N GLY A 2 3.84 -18.92 14.99
CA GLY A 2 4.90 -18.62 15.94
C GLY A 2 6.29 -19.14 15.56
N LEU A 3 6.58 -19.16 14.28
CA LEU A 3 7.82 -19.71 13.78
C LEU A 3 9.00 -18.79 13.91
N THR A 4 8.71 -17.56 14.28
CA THR A 4 9.73 -16.54 14.26
C THR A 4 10.75 -16.67 15.36
N ALA A 5 10.32 -17.09 16.52
CA ALA A 5 11.20 -17.14 17.68
C ALA A 5 12.38 -18.10 17.51
N PRO A 6 12.17 -19.35 17.15
CA PRO A 6 13.31 -20.27 16.99
C PRO A 6 14.18 -19.94 15.80
N THR A 7 13.62 -19.33 14.78
CA THR A 7 14.41 -18.99 13.60
C THR A 7 15.23 -17.72 13.79
N ALA A 8 14.80 -16.85 14.68
CA ALA A 8 15.53 -15.61 14.93
C ALA A 8 16.85 -15.86 15.69
N GLU A 9 16.83 -16.75 16.64
CA GLU A 9 18.02 -17.00 17.44
C GLU A 9 19.10 -17.73 16.67
N THR A 10 18.71 -18.79 16.00
CA THR A 10 19.67 -19.66 15.31
C THR A 10 20.41 -18.96 14.18
N PRO A 11 19.74 -18.19 13.32
CA PRO A 11 20.44 -17.47 12.27
C PRO A 11 21.44 -16.45 12.78
N ASP A 12 21.07 -15.75 13.84
CA ASP A 12 21.94 -14.70 14.38
C ASP A 12 23.25 -15.26 14.91
N ALA A 13 23.18 -16.36 15.62
CA ALA A 13 24.38 -17.03 16.12
C ALA A 13 25.27 -17.52 14.98
N ALA A 14 24.66 -18.11 13.96
CA ALA A 14 25.39 -18.58 12.79
C ALA A 14 26.03 -17.42 12.00
N VAL A 15 25.34 -16.30 11.91
CA VAL A 15 25.84 -15.10 11.25
C VAL A 15 27.10 -14.60 11.93
N THR A 16 27.08 -14.50 13.25
CA THR A 16 28.19 -13.98 14.01
C THR A 16 29.45 -14.84 13.83
N GLN A 17 29.27 -16.14 13.76
CA GLN A 17 30.40 -17.06 13.61
C GLN A 17 30.99 -17.08 12.21
N ARG A 18 30.15 -16.91 11.19
CA ARG A 18 30.57 -17.06 9.79
C ARG A 18 30.88 -15.76 9.08
N GLY A 19 30.60 -14.64 9.72
CA GLY A 19 30.88 -13.33 9.15
C GLY A 19 29.97 -12.91 8.01
N PHE A 20 28.82 -13.59 7.83
CA PHE A 20 27.81 -13.20 6.84
C PHE A 20 26.41 -13.45 7.41
N MET A 21 25.45 -12.72 6.87
CA MET A 21 24.07 -12.82 7.33
C MET A 21 23.28 -13.83 6.51
N THR A 22 22.61 -14.74 7.19
CA THR A 22 21.65 -15.65 6.58
C THR A 22 20.25 -15.24 7.00
N THR A 23 19.33 -15.23 6.06
CA THR A 23 17.94 -14.88 6.32
C THR A 23 17.03 -15.84 5.58
N THR A 24 15.82 -15.99 6.08
CA THR A 24 14.82 -16.78 5.38
C THR A 24 14.30 -16.03 4.16
N VAL A 25 13.80 -16.77 3.19
CA VAL A 25 13.23 -16.17 1.98
C VAL A 25 12.09 -15.22 2.32
N ASP A 26 11.25 -15.59 3.29
CA ASP A 26 10.13 -14.77 3.71
C ASP A 26 10.59 -13.43 4.32
N SER A 27 11.63 -13.47 5.14
CA SER A 27 12.19 -12.24 5.72
C SER A 27 12.77 -11.33 4.65
N LEU A 28 13.45 -11.90 3.68
CA LEU A 28 14.00 -11.15 2.57
C LEU A 28 12.90 -10.51 1.71
N MET A 29 11.86 -11.26 1.42
CA MET A 29 10.70 -10.75 0.67
C MET A 29 9.99 -9.62 1.40
N ASN A 30 9.80 -9.76 2.70
CA ASN A 30 9.17 -8.72 3.50
C ASN A 30 10.03 -7.46 3.58
N TRP A 31 11.32 -7.62 3.71
CA TRP A 31 12.24 -6.49 3.69
C TRP A 31 12.18 -5.75 2.35
N ALA A 32 12.19 -6.49 1.25
CA ALA A 32 12.10 -5.90 -0.09
C ALA A 32 10.78 -5.14 -0.29
N ARG A 33 9.67 -5.70 0.17
CA ARG A 33 8.38 -5.03 0.07
C ARG A 33 8.31 -3.77 0.92
N THR A 34 8.92 -3.79 2.09
CA THR A 34 8.97 -2.62 2.97
C THR A 34 9.77 -1.48 2.35
N GLY A 35 10.84 -1.80 1.67
CA GLY A 35 11.71 -0.80 1.03
C GLY A 35 11.20 -0.29 -0.31
N SER A 36 10.22 -0.96 -0.90
CA SER A 36 9.71 -0.60 -2.23
C SER A 36 8.22 -0.85 -2.29
N MET A 37 7.45 0.19 -1.97
CA MET A 37 5.99 0.14 -2.03
C MET A 37 5.51 0.95 -3.23
N TRP A 38 4.85 0.31 -4.15
CA TRP A 38 4.35 0.96 -5.37
C TRP A 38 2.83 1.08 -5.29
N PRO A 39 2.31 2.25 -4.91
CA PRO A 39 0.88 2.44 -4.83
C PRO A 39 0.26 2.75 -6.18
N MET A 40 -0.91 2.17 -6.41
CA MET A 40 -1.78 2.60 -7.46
C MET A 40 -2.62 3.77 -6.96
N THR A 41 -2.64 4.85 -7.70
CA THR A 41 -3.39 6.04 -7.33
C THR A 41 -4.79 6.00 -7.93
N PHE A 42 -5.80 5.93 -7.06
CA PHE A 42 -7.19 6.02 -7.49
C PHE A 42 -7.76 7.34 -6.98
N GLY A 43 -7.46 8.39 -7.73
CA GLY A 43 -7.86 9.75 -7.37
C GLY A 43 -9.24 10.09 -7.91
N LEU A 44 -10.19 10.33 -7.00
CA LEU A 44 -11.58 10.55 -7.36
C LEU A 44 -12.03 11.99 -7.19
N ALA A 45 -11.39 12.74 -6.30
CA ALA A 45 -11.82 14.09 -5.96
C ALA A 45 -10.64 14.91 -5.39
N CYS A 46 -10.95 15.92 -4.57
CA CYS A 46 -9.96 16.86 -4.05
C CYS A 46 -8.83 16.20 -3.26
N CYS A 47 -9.08 15.09 -2.57
CA CYS A 47 -8.03 14.36 -1.87
C CYS A 47 -6.95 13.83 -2.80
N ALA A 48 -7.25 13.66 -4.08
CA ALA A 48 -6.27 13.28 -5.07
C ALA A 48 -5.17 14.34 -5.23
N VAL A 49 -5.53 15.62 -5.14
CA VAL A 49 -4.55 16.71 -5.20
C VAL A 49 -3.62 16.65 -4.00
N GLU A 50 -4.16 16.38 -2.82
CA GLU A 50 -3.37 16.21 -1.62
C GLU A 50 -2.42 15.01 -1.72
N MET A 51 -2.89 13.93 -2.32
CA MET A 51 -2.05 12.78 -2.63
C MET A 51 -0.91 13.13 -3.58
N MET A 52 -1.18 13.96 -4.58
CA MET A 52 -0.14 14.47 -5.48
C MET A 52 0.89 15.30 -4.73
N HIS A 53 0.46 16.11 -3.78
CA HIS A 53 1.36 16.89 -2.93
C HIS A 53 2.24 16.00 -2.06
N ALA A 54 1.70 14.90 -1.55
CA ALA A 54 2.49 13.95 -0.78
C ALA A 54 3.62 13.33 -1.59
N GLY A 55 3.37 13.11 -2.89
CA GLY A 55 4.39 12.60 -3.81
C GLY A 55 5.26 13.66 -4.45
N ALA A 56 4.95 14.93 -4.22
CA ALA A 56 5.67 16.05 -4.81
C ALA A 56 6.94 16.37 -4.00
N ALA A 57 7.72 17.32 -4.49
CA ALA A 57 9.06 17.61 -4.00
C ALA A 57 9.13 17.96 -2.50
N ARG A 58 8.08 18.59 -1.96
CA ARG A 58 8.11 19.04 -0.55
C ARG A 58 8.08 17.88 0.45
N TYR A 59 7.21 16.91 0.23
CA TYR A 59 7.07 15.75 1.10
C TYR A 59 7.80 14.53 0.59
N ASP A 60 7.90 14.44 -0.72
CA ASP A 60 8.78 13.52 -1.44
C ASP A 60 8.70 12.07 -0.94
N LEU A 61 7.56 11.42 -1.14
CA LEU A 61 7.41 10.02 -0.80
C LEU A 61 8.35 9.12 -1.61
N ASP A 62 8.81 9.59 -2.76
CA ASP A 62 9.72 8.84 -3.61
C ASP A 62 11.02 8.47 -2.90
N ARG A 63 11.50 9.33 -2.00
CA ARG A 63 12.71 9.03 -1.22
C ARG A 63 12.56 7.83 -0.29
N PHE A 64 11.33 7.43 0.00
CA PHE A 64 11.05 6.23 0.79
C PHE A 64 10.80 4.99 -0.06
N GLY A 65 11.00 5.09 -1.36
CA GLY A 65 10.74 3.98 -2.28
C GLY A 65 9.29 3.88 -2.73
N VAL A 66 8.49 4.92 -2.49
CA VAL A 66 7.08 4.96 -2.88
C VAL A 66 6.96 5.59 -4.26
N VAL A 67 6.71 4.79 -5.27
CA VAL A 67 6.57 5.25 -6.65
C VAL A 67 5.14 5.03 -7.11
N PHE A 68 4.45 6.09 -7.51
CA PHE A 68 3.09 5.99 -8.00
C PHE A 68 3.05 5.30 -9.36
N ARG A 69 2.19 4.29 -9.46
CA ARG A 69 2.06 3.51 -10.70
C ARG A 69 0.62 3.57 -11.20
N PRO A 70 0.42 3.72 -12.51
CA PRO A 70 -0.91 3.81 -13.08
C PRO A 70 -1.61 2.45 -13.26
N SER A 71 -0.87 1.36 -13.27
CA SER A 71 -1.43 0.05 -13.54
C SER A 71 -1.64 -0.76 -12.26
N PRO A 72 -2.81 -1.37 -12.06
CA PRO A 72 -3.03 -2.23 -10.90
C PRO A 72 -2.14 -3.47 -10.89
N ARG A 73 -1.70 -3.92 -12.05
CA ARG A 73 -0.83 -5.10 -12.16
C ARG A 73 0.57 -4.86 -11.62
N GLN A 74 0.99 -3.60 -11.59
CA GLN A 74 2.33 -3.21 -11.13
C GLN A 74 2.32 -2.64 -9.72
N SER A 75 1.20 -2.69 -9.04
CA SER A 75 1.02 -1.99 -7.76
C SER A 75 0.80 -2.98 -6.63
N ASP A 76 1.33 -2.63 -5.46
CA ASP A 76 1.19 -3.42 -4.24
C ASP A 76 0.04 -2.91 -3.37
N VAL A 77 -0.19 -1.60 -3.38
CA VAL A 77 -1.18 -0.92 -2.55
C VAL A 77 -2.03 -0.04 -3.43
N MET A 78 -3.32 0.04 -3.16
CA MET A 78 -4.20 1.00 -3.83
C MET A 78 -4.53 2.13 -2.87
N ILE A 79 -4.31 3.36 -3.28
CA ILE A 79 -4.71 4.54 -2.51
C ILE A 79 -5.99 5.08 -3.11
N VAL A 80 -7.06 5.01 -2.34
CA VAL A 80 -8.35 5.58 -2.72
C VAL A 80 -8.47 6.96 -2.11
N ALA A 81 -8.42 7.99 -2.94
CA ALA A 81 -8.40 9.38 -2.50
C ALA A 81 -9.60 10.13 -3.09
N GLY A 82 -10.60 10.36 -2.26
CA GLY A 82 -11.77 11.14 -2.65
C GLY A 82 -13.08 10.40 -2.49
N THR A 83 -14.16 11.04 -2.93
CA THR A 83 -15.52 10.52 -2.80
C THR A 83 -15.78 9.42 -3.82
N LEU A 84 -16.17 8.26 -3.34
CA LEU A 84 -16.60 7.17 -4.20
C LEU A 84 -18.10 7.21 -4.38
N VAL A 85 -18.55 7.41 -5.61
CA VAL A 85 -19.96 7.40 -5.95
C VAL A 85 -20.39 6.00 -6.40
N ASN A 86 -21.69 5.73 -6.29
CA ASN A 86 -22.24 4.40 -6.62
C ASN A 86 -21.92 3.96 -8.05
N LYS A 87 -21.91 4.88 -8.98
CA LYS A 87 -21.59 4.56 -10.39
C LYS A 87 -20.15 4.15 -10.58
N MET A 88 -19.24 4.65 -9.74
CA MET A 88 -17.82 4.34 -9.82
C MET A 88 -17.42 3.12 -8.99
N ALA A 89 -18.26 2.71 -8.06
CA ALA A 89 -17.95 1.60 -7.18
C ALA A 89 -17.62 0.30 -7.93
N PRO A 90 -18.35 -0.11 -8.97
CA PRO A 90 -17.97 -1.29 -9.74
C PRO A 90 -16.60 -1.19 -10.39
N ALA A 91 -16.24 -0.01 -10.87
CA ALA A 91 -14.93 0.23 -11.48
C ALA A 91 -13.80 0.09 -10.44
N LEU A 92 -14.00 0.63 -9.25
CA LEU A 92 -13.05 0.50 -8.15
C LEU A 92 -12.84 -0.98 -7.78
N ARG A 93 -13.92 -1.71 -7.65
CA ARG A 93 -13.86 -3.13 -7.31
C ARG A 93 -13.11 -3.91 -8.38
N LYS A 94 -13.38 -3.61 -9.64
CA LYS A 94 -12.74 -4.26 -10.76
C LYS A 94 -11.22 -4.02 -10.75
N VAL A 95 -10.82 -2.79 -10.49
CA VAL A 95 -9.40 -2.44 -10.41
C VAL A 95 -8.74 -3.16 -9.24
N TYR A 96 -9.40 -3.23 -8.10
CA TYR A 96 -8.89 -3.97 -6.94
C TYR A 96 -8.67 -5.44 -7.26
N ASP A 97 -9.62 -6.05 -7.96
CA ASP A 97 -9.52 -7.47 -8.32
C ASP A 97 -8.38 -7.73 -9.33
N GLN A 98 -7.98 -6.71 -10.07
CA GLN A 98 -6.88 -6.81 -11.02
C GLN A 98 -5.50 -6.66 -10.37
N MET A 99 -5.44 -6.26 -9.12
CA MET A 99 -4.17 -6.13 -8.41
C MET A 99 -3.60 -7.51 -8.05
N ALA A 100 -2.28 -7.61 -8.12
CA ALA A 100 -1.58 -8.83 -7.71
C ALA A 100 -1.60 -8.98 -6.20
N GLU A 101 -1.66 -10.20 -5.71
CA GLU A 101 -1.55 -10.48 -4.29
C GLU A 101 -0.08 -10.54 -3.85
N PRO A 102 0.23 -10.13 -2.61
CA PRO A 102 -0.67 -9.53 -1.61
C PRO A 102 -1.04 -8.10 -1.97
N ARG A 103 -2.26 -7.70 -1.65
CA ARG A 103 -2.79 -6.39 -2.01
C ARG A 103 -3.45 -5.72 -0.81
N TRP A 104 -3.21 -4.43 -0.69
CA TRP A 104 -3.75 -3.63 0.40
C TRP A 104 -4.41 -2.38 -0.17
N VAL A 105 -5.33 -1.84 0.60
CA VAL A 105 -6.02 -0.60 0.23
C VAL A 105 -5.83 0.42 1.33
N LEU A 106 -5.37 1.60 0.96
CA LEU A 106 -5.26 2.73 1.86
C LEU A 106 -6.36 3.73 1.52
N SER A 107 -7.27 3.93 2.45
CA SER A 107 -8.36 4.89 2.29
C SER A 107 -7.89 6.25 2.78
N MET A 108 -7.90 7.24 1.89
CA MET A 108 -7.40 8.57 2.17
C MET A 108 -8.54 9.60 2.13
N GLY A 109 -8.67 10.34 3.22
CA GLY A 109 -9.62 11.43 3.31
C GLY A 109 -10.95 11.04 3.93
N SER A 110 -11.70 12.04 4.37
CA SER A 110 -12.95 11.84 5.08
C SER A 110 -14.01 11.15 4.22
N CYS A 111 -14.07 11.48 2.94
CA CYS A 111 -15.06 10.89 2.04
C CYS A 111 -14.81 9.40 1.80
N ALA A 112 -13.57 9.02 1.64
CA ALA A 112 -13.21 7.62 1.43
C ALA A 112 -13.39 6.80 2.70
N ASN A 113 -13.09 7.40 3.86
CA ASN A 113 -13.16 6.70 5.14
C ASN A 113 -14.58 6.52 5.67
N GLY A 114 -15.40 7.56 5.58
CA GLY A 114 -16.72 7.55 6.22
C GLY A 114 -17.82 8.22 5.42
N GLY A 115 -17.59 8.50 4.14
CA GLY A 115 -18.57 9.16 3.31
C GLY A 115 -18.55 10.69 3.36
N GLY A 116 -17.85 11.30 4.30
CA GLY A 116 -17.71 12.75 4.40
C GLY A 116 -19.05 13.48 4.46
N TYR A 117 -19.25 14.41 3.54
CA TYR A 117 -20.50 15.18 3.46
C TYR A 117 -21.69 14.33 3.01
N TYR A 118 -21.46 13.13 2.51
CA TYR A 118 -22.50 12.27 1.95
C TYR A 118 -22.79 11.07 2.84
N GLN A 119 -22.36 11.10 4.07
CA GLN A 119 -22.48 9.98 5.01
C GLN A 119 -23.92 9.48 5.17
N ASP A 120 -24.87 10.40 5.20
CA ASP A 120 -26.29 10.06 5.42
C ASP A 120 -27.00 9.57 4.17
N ARG A 121 -26.35 9.62 3.01
CA ARG A 121 -27.02 9.34 1.74
C ARG A 121 -26.71 7.95 1.17
N LYS A 122 -26.29 7.04 2.01
CA LYS A 122 -26.00 5.66 1.60
C LYS A 122 -25.16 5.54 0.32
N SER A 123 -24.43 6.55 0.01
CA SER A 123 -23.51 6.44 -1.09
C SER A 123 -22.17 6.08 -0.50
N VAL A 124 -21.80 4.88 -0.48
CA VAL A 124 -20.79 4.63 -0.12
C VAL A 124 -19.87 3.75 -0.24
N VAL A 125 -19.13 3.56 0.23
CA VAL A 125 -17.84 2.88 0.23
C VAL A 125 -17.93 1.44 0.63
#